data_623488f0a6426723b24902887961a479
#
_entry.id   623488f0a6426723b24902887961a479
#
_cell.length_a   1.000
_cell.length_b   1.000
_cell.length_c   1.000
_cell.angle_alpha   90.00
_cell.angle_beta   90.00
_cell.angle_gamma   90.00
#
_symmetry.space_group_name_H-M   'P 1'
#
loop_
_entity.id
_entity.type
_entity.pdbx_description
1 polymer ?
#
loop_
_entity_poly.entity_id
_entity_poly.type
_entity_poly.pdbx_seq_one_letter_code
_entity_poly.pdbx_strand_id
1 'polypeptide(L)'
;FSQPIQLRFNELISGVRSDVAVKIFGDDMEVLNKSAEEVSAMLQKIQGSSEVKVEQTTGLPMLTVNIDRQKAARYGLNVADIQDTVATAIGGREAGTMFEGDRRFDILVRLPESLRNDLEGMKRLPIPLPRSANGTEAKTNFIPLGEVATFELAPGPNQVSRENGKRRIVVSTNVRGRDVGSFVAEAEQGLAQIKIPTGYWTSWGGTFENLQSATQRLQIVVPVSLLLVFVLLFAMFGNVKDGLLVFTGIPFALTGGILALWLRDIPMSISAAVGFIALSGVAVLNGLVMISYIRSLREGGVGLDEAIRDGALTRLRPVLMTALVASLGFIPMAIATGTGAEVQRPLATVVIGGILSSTLLTLLVLPILYRLAHRPDEEDEDVSAEPSHPPDVSASA
;
A
#
# COMPACT_ATOMS: atom_id res chain seq x y z
N PHE A 1 3.10 11.35 -16.87
CA PHE A 1 2.06 12.08 -16.11
C PHE A 1 1.58 11.19 -14.99
N SER A 2 1.66 11.66 -13.75
CA SER A 2 1.19 10.97 -12.57
C SER A 2 -0.04 11.69 -12.00
N GLN A 3 -0.91 10.94 -11.33
CA GLN A 3 -2.13 11.50 -10.74
C GLN A 3 -1.80 12.17 -9.38
N PRO A 4 -2.19 13.44 -9.17
CA PRO A 4 -1.93 14.13 -7.92
C PRO A 4 -2.51 13.41 -6.69
N ILE A 5 -3.70 12.80 -6.82
CA ILE A 5 -4.39 12.08 -5.73
C ILE A 5 -3.64 10.80 -5.37
N GLN A 6 -3.20 10.02 -6.35
CA GLN A 6 -2.45 8.79 -6.12
C GLN A 6 -1.08 9.08 -5.48
N LEU A 7 -0.39 10.12 -5.95
CA LEU A 7 0.86 10.57 -5.34
C LEU A 7 0.66 10.99 -3.88
N ARG A 8 -0.42 11.72 -3.60
CA ARG A 8 -0.74 12.16 -2.24
C ARG A 8 -1.12 10.99 -1.33
N PHE A 9 -1.88 10.04 -1.85
CA PHE A 9 -2.26 8.83 -1.14
C PHE A 9 -1.03 7.97 -0.79
N ASN A 10 -0.14 7.75 -1.75
CA ASN A 10 1.11 7.02 -1.53
C ASN A 10 2.03 7.75 -0.53
N GLU A 11 2.11 9.08 -0.61
CA GLU A 11 2.89 9.89 0.32
C GLU A 11 2.35 9.81 1.75
N LEU A 12 1.02 9.82 1.93
CA LEU A 12 0.39 9.75 3.25
C LEU A 12 0.48 8.37 3.90
N ILE A 13 0.43 7.30 3.10
CA ILE A 13 0.40 5.92 3.63
C ILE A 13 1.81 5.35 3.76
N SER A 14 2.65 5.50 2.74
CA SER A 14 4.00 4.91 2.71
C SER A 14 5.14 5.92 2.88
N GLY A 15 4.81 7.22 2.97
CA GLY A 15 5.79 8.29 3.11
C GLY A 15 6.67 8.53 1.89
N VAL A 16 6.42 7.81 0.77
CA VAL A 16 7.22 7.89 -0.45
C VAL A 16 6.31 7.81 -1.68
N ARG A 17 6.62 8.58 -2.73
CA ARG A 17 5.82 8.71 -3.95
C ARG A 17 6.20 7.73 -5.07
N SER A 18 6.77 6.58 -4.76
CA SER A 18 7.27 5.61 -5.75
C SER A 18 6.70 4.22 -5.52
N ASP A 19 6.84 3.35 -6.52
CA ASP A 19 6.39 1.97 -6.45
C ASP A 19 7.20 1.20 -5.40
N VAL A 20 8.53 1.40 -5.40
CA VAL A 20 9.47 0.76 -4.46
C VAL A 20 10.37 1.83 -3.86
N ALA A 21 10.62 1.71 -2.57
CA ALA A 21 11.59 2.51 -1.86
C ALA A 21 12.43 1.64 -0.92
N VAL A 22 13.72 1.91 -0.87
CA VAL A 22 14.64 1.37 0.13
C VAL A 22 14.96 2.49 1.10
N LYS A 23 14.52 2.33 2.35
CA LYS A 23 14.82 3.24 3.45
C LYS A 23 16.07 2.73 4.16
N ILE A 24 17.10 3.55 4.29
CA ILE A 24 18.36 3.24 4.97
C ILE A 24 18.41 4.06 6.24
N PHE A 25 18.60 3.40 7.37
CA PHE A 25 18.62 4.02 8.70
C PHE A 25 20.01 4.00 9.30
N GLY A 26 20.38 5.07 10.01
CA GLY A 26 21.67 5.17 10.70
C GLY A 26 21.87 6.51 11.37
N ASP A 27 23.00 6.69 12.04
CA ASP A 27 23.26 7.89 12.81
C ASP A 27 24.12 8.93 12.05
N ASP A 28 24.99 8.50 11.14
CA ASP A 28 25.86 9.38 10.36
C ASP A 28 25.34 9.62 8.95
N MET A 29 25.22 10.88 8.53
CA MET A 29 24.67 11.26 7.24
C MET A 29 25.62 10.96 6.06
N GLU A 30 26.94 11.01 6.27
CA GLU A 30 27.92 10.70 5.21
C GLU A 30 27.88 9.22 4.86
N VAL A 31 27.82 8.37 5.88
CA VAL A 31 27.68 6.92 5.74
C VAL A 31 26.35 6.57 5.08
N LEU A 32 25.25 7.23 5.49
CA LEU A 32 23.92 7.07 4.89
C LEU A 32 23.92 7.44 3.41
N ASN A 33 24.53 8.58 3.04
CA ASN A 33 24.61 9.03 1.65
C ASN A 33 25.40 8.02 0.79
N LYS A 34 26.57 7.56 1.27
CA LYS A 34 27.36 6.57 0.56
C LYS A 34 26.60 5.26 0.36
N SER A 35 25.95 4.77 1.40
CA SER A 35 25.11 3.55 1.30
C SER A 35 23.95 3.74 0.34
N ALA A 36 23.34 4.93 0.32
CA ALA A 36 22.26 5.24 -0.60
C ALA A 36 22.71 5.29 -2.07
N GLU A 37 23.90 5.78 -2.34
CA GLU A 37 24.52 5.75 -3.67
C GLU A 37 24.78 4.32 -4.15
N GLU A 38 25.33 3.46 -3.27
CA GLU A 38 25.55 2.04 -3.55
C GLU A 38 24.24 1.31 -3.86
N VAL A 39 23.20 1.54 -3.05
CA VAL A 39 21.85 1.00 -3.28
C VAL A 39 21.24 1.54 -4.58
N SER A 40 21.41 2.81 -4.86
CA SER A 40 20.93 3.42 -6.11
C SER A 40 21.59 2.80 -7.33
N ALA A 41 22.91 2.61 -7.30
CA ALA A 41 23.67 1.97 -8.37
C ALA A 41 23.28 0.50 -8.58
N MET A 42 22.91 -0.20 -7.52
CA MET A 42 22.39 -1.57 -7.59
C MET A 42 21.00 -1.59 -8.21
N LEU A 43 20.06 -0.74 -7.74
CA LEU A 43 18.70 -0.69 -8.27
C LEU A 43 18.65 -0.31 -9.75
N GLN A 44 19.54 0.58 -10.23
CA GLN A 44 19.64 0.95 -11.64
C GLN A 44 19.98 -0.20 -12.57
N LYS A 45 20.66 -1.24 -12.08
CA LYS A 45 21.05 -2.41 -12.88
C LYS A 45 19.94 -3.45 -13.02
N ILE A 46 18.90 -3.37 -12.20
CA ILE A 46 17.79 -4.33 -12.21
C ILE A 46 16.86 -4.01 -13.38
N GLN A 47 16.52 -5.02 -14.16
CA GLN A 47 15.60 -4.87 -15.28
C GLN A 47 14.23 -4.40 -14.80
N GLY A 48 13.66 -3.39 -15.45
CA GLY A 48 12.37 -2.78 -15.08
C GLY A 48 12.51 -1.60 -14.13
N SER A 49 13.71 -1.30 -13.63
CA SER A 49 13.98 -0.10 -12.83
C SER A 49 13.82 1.16 -13.67
N SER A 50 13.10 2.13 -13.16
CA SER A 50 12.87 3.43 -13.81
C SER A 50 12.87 4.55 -12.77
N GLU A 51 13.46 5.69 -13.15
CA GLU A 51 13.47 6.89 -12.31
C GLU A 51 14.05 6.68 -10.90
N VAL A 52 15.20 5.98 -10.82
CA VAL A 52 15.90 5.80 -9.53
C VAL A 52 16.34 7.16 -9.00
N LYS A 53 15.91 7.50 -7.79
CA LYS A 53 16.21 8.77 -7.12
C LYS A 53 16.66 8.52 -5.69
N VAL A 54 17.75 9.17 -5.30
CA VAL A 54 18.19 9.27 -3.91
C VAL A 54 17.60 10.55 -3.33
N GLU A 55 17.11 10.49 -2.11
CA GLU A 55 16.66 11.66 -1.36
C GLU A 55 17.83 12.67 -1.23
N GLN A 56 17.60 13.91 -1.66
CA GLN A 56 18.63 14.92 -1.65
C GLN A 56 18.83 15.48 -0.23
N THR A 57 19.84 14.98 0.46
CA THR A 57 20.12 15.32 1.85
C THR A 57 21.26 16.35 2.00
N THR A 58 22.08 16.52 0.97
CA THR A 58 23.26 17.41 0.97
C THR A 58 23.27 18.33 -0.25
N GLY A 59 24.18 19.31 -0.26
CA GLY A 59 24.40 20.18 -1.40
C GLY A 59 23.86 21.59 -1.24
N LEU A 60 23.21 21.94 -0.12
CA LEU A 60 22.89 23.32 0.17
C LEU A 60 24.17 24.08 0.58
N PRO A 61 24.60 25.13 -0.14
CA PRO A 61 25.73 25.93 0.30
C PRO A 61 25.39 26.61 1.62
N MET A 62 26.12 26.27 2.67
CA MET A 62 25.92 26.79 4.02
C MET A 62 27.15 27.56 4.48
N LEU A 63 26.95 28.81 4.90
CA LEU A 63 27.97 29.59 5.55
C LEU A 63 27.92 29.33 7.05
N THR A 64 28.99 28.73 7.58
CA THR A 64 29.15 28.43 8.99
C THR A 64 30.11 29.49 9.62
N VAL A 65 29.65 30.10 10.69
CA VAL A 65 30.47 31.05 11.48
C VAL A 65 30.93 30.32 12.75
N ASN A 66 32.19 29.90 12.77
CA ASN A 66 32.78 29.17 13.87
C ASN A 66 33.45 30.16 14.83
N ILE A 67 32.88 30.34 16.03
CA ILE A 67 33.38 31.28 17.04
C ILE A 67 34.54 30.64 17.81
N ASP A 68 35.69 31.31 17.81
CA ASP A 68 36.85 30.94 18.61
C ASP A 68 36.64 31.41 20.08
N ARG A 69 36.31 30.43 20.92
CA ARG A 69 36.02 30.69 22.35
C ARG A 69 37.20 31.26 23.12
N GLN A 70 38.43 30.89 22.76
CA GLN A 70 39.62 31.37 23.42
C GLN A 70 39.91 32.85 23.07
N LYS A 71 39.74 33.19 21.80
CA LYS A 71 39.86 34.58 21.36
C LYS A 71 38.75 35.45 21.95
N ALA A 72 37.49 34.97 21.90
CA ALA A 72 36.36 35.69 22.51
C ALA A 72 36.60 35.99 24.01
N ALA A 73 37.08 34.99 24.75
CA ALA A 73 37.40 35.14 26.18
C ALA A 73 38.51 36.17 26.44
N ARG A 74 39.52 36.31 25.59
CA ARG A 74 40.59 37.33 25.71
C ARG A 74 40.04 38.77 25.61
N TYR A 75 38.97 38.93 24.83
CA TYR A 75 38.27 40.22 24.69
C TYR A 75 37.14 40.41 25.73
N GLY A 76 36.94 39.45 26.63
CA GLY A 76 35.87 39.45 27.62
C GLY A 76 34.47 39.27 27.03
N LEU A 77 34.37 38.70 25.80
CA LEU A 77 33.11 38.48 25.10
C LEU A 77 32.50 37.12 25.43
N ASN A 78 31.19 37.10 25.67
CA ASN A 78 30.44 35.83 25.71
C ASN A 78 30.10 35.38 24.30
N VAL A 79 30.11 34.08 24.10
CA VAL A 79 29.72 33.47 22.81
C VAL A 79 28.28 33.87 22.44
N ALA A 80 27.39 33.96 23.41
CA ALA A 80 25.99 34.37 23.20
C ALA A 80 25.89 35.79 22.60
N ASP A 81 26.68 36.75 23.09
CA ASP A 81 26.64 38.12 22.59
C ASP A 81 27.11 38.24 21.14
N ILE A 82 28.10 37.39 20.77
CA ILE A 82 28.56 37.28 19.38
C ILE A 82 27.48 36.65 18.50
N GLN A 83 26.86 35.56 18.98
CA GLN A 83 25.79 34.90 18.26
C GLN A 83 24.57 35.79 18.06
N ASP A 84 24.14 36.50 19.07
CA ASP A 84 23.04 37.48 18.99
C ASP A 84 23.31 38.58 17.99
N THR A 85 24.55 39.08 17.96
CA THR A 85 24.94 40.09 16.98
C THR A 85 24.91 39.57 15.55
N VAL A 86 25.45 38.37 15.33
CA VAL A 86 25.45 37.70 14.02
C VAL A 86 24.01 37.37 13.59
N ALA A 87 23.20 36.80 14.48
CA ALA A 87 21.81 36.47 14.22
C ALA A 87 20.98 37.72 13.86
N THR A 88 21.15 38.79 14.59
CA THR A 88 20.47 40.08 14.32
C THR A 88 20.92 40.69 13.00
N ALA A 89 22.21 40.66 12.72
CA ALA A 89 22.78 41.24 11.51
C ALA A 89 22.35 40.48 10.23
N ILE A 90 22.38 39.17 10.26
CA ILE A 90 22.11 38.30 9.09
C ILE A 90 20.64 37.91 9.01
N GLY A 91 20.10 37.29 10.07
CA GLY A 91 18.73 36.79 10.12
C GLY A 91 17.69 37.87 10.36
N GLY A 92 18.06 38.84 11.14
CA GLY A 92 17.18 39.90 11.64
C GLY A 92 16.60 39.59 13.01
N ARG A 93 16.31 40.64 13.76
CA ARG A 93 15.64 40.58 15.06
C ARG A 93 14.39 41.44 15.05
N GLU A 94 13.31 40.86 15.56
CA GLU A 94 12.06 41.59 15.76
C GLU A 94 12.29 42.69 16.84
N ALA A 95 12.09 43.93 16.43
CA ALA A 95 12.23 45.10 17.30
C ALA A 95 10.89 45.59 17.87
N GLY A 96 9.79 45.13 17.30
CA GLY A 96 8.43 45.44 17.72
C GLY A 96 7.42 45.06 16.66
N THR A 97 6.14 45.25 16.98
CA THR A 97 5.02 44.95 16.07
C THR A 97 4.19 46.22 15.85
N MET A 98 3.90 46.52 14.61
CA MET A 98 2.97 47.59 14.22
C MET A 98 1.58 47.00 13.96
N PHE A 99 0.57 47.68 14.44
CA PHE A 99 -0.85 47.30 14.22
C PHE A 99 -1.51 48.29 13.29
N GLU A 100 -2.12 47.80 12.21
CA GLU A 100 -2.99 48.59 11.34
C GLU A 100 -4.39 47.91 11.32
N GLY A 101 -5.29 48.41 12.17
CA GLY A 101 -6.56 47.74 12.39
C GLY A 101 -6.36 46.32 12.91
N ASP A 102 -6.87 45.29 12.20
CA ASP A 102 -6.73 43.88 12.56
C ASP A 102 -5.44 43.22 12.06
N ARG A 103 -4.61 43.97 11.32
CA ARG A 103 -3.35 43.44 10.75
C ARG A 103 -2.18 43.71 11.67
N ARG A 104 -1.29 42.73 11.79
CA ARG A 104 -0.04 42.80 12.54
C ARG A 104 1.14 42.74 11.58
N PHE A 105 2.10 43.67 11.74
CA PHE A 105 3.33 43.74 10.96
C PHE A 105 4.51 43.79 11.90
N ASP A 106 5.39 42.77 11.79
CA ASP A 106 6.60 42.75 12.62
C ASP A 106 7.67 43.69 12.05
N ILE A 107 8.25 44.51 12.90
CA ILE A 107 9.36 45.42 12.55
C ILE A 107 10.64 44.63 12.73
N LEU A 108 11.26 44.23 11.60
CA LEU A 108 12.48 43.42 11.58
C LEU A 108 13.71 44.34 11.35
N VAL A 109 14.66 44.29 12.27
CA VAL A 109 15.94 44.98 12.13
C VAL A 109 17.01 43.98 11.65
N ARG A 110 17.60 44.26 10.50
CA ARG A 110 18.69 43.47 9.92
C ARG A 110 19.59 44.30 9.02
N LEU A 111 20.77 43.79 8.68
CA LEU A 111 21.63 44.43 7.70
C LEU A 111 20.99 44.43 6.28
N PRO A 112 21.29 45.47 5.47
CA PRO A 112 20.86 45.49 4.08
C PRO A 112 21.47 44.30 3.31
N GLU A 113 20.78 43.90 2.25
CA GLU A 113 21.12 42.69 1.47
C GLU A 113 22.54 42.74 0.88
N SER A 114 22.97 43.89 0.46
CA SER A 114 24.33 44.09 -0.08
C SER A 114 25.45 43.75 0.90
N LEU A 115 25.24 44.00 2.20
CA LEU A 115 26.21 43.65 3.26
C LEU A 115 26.06 42.18 3.72
N ARG A 116 24.87 41.64 3.66
CA ARG A 116 24.63 40.21 4.03
C ARG A 116 25.21 39.25 3.02
N ASN A 117 25.29 39.60 1.74
CA ASN A 117 25.85 38.79 0.67
C ASN A 117 27.37 38.99 0.50
N ASP A 118 27.99 39.94 1.23
CA ASP A 118 29.42 40.18 1.18
C ASP A 118 30.13 39.51 2.37
N LEU A 119 30.87 38.41 2.07
CA LEU A 119 31.62 37.66 3.10
C LEU A 119 32.69 38.56 3.80
N GLU A 120 33.35 39.41 3.04
CA GLU A 120 34.35 40.34 3.61
C GLU A 120 33.68 41.43 4.44
N GLY A 121 32.50 41.88 4.05
CA GLY A 121 31.66 42.76 4.86
C GLY A 121 31.25 42.14 6.17
N MET A 122 30.86 40.84 6.14
CA MET A 122 30.51 40.10 7.36
C MET A 122 31.70 39.87 8.29
N LYS A 123 32.90 39.63 7.79
CA LYS A 123 34.11 39.56 8.63
C LYS A 123 34.39 40.89 9.38
N ARG A 124 34.01 42.01 8.77
CA ARG A 124 34.16 43.36 9.37
C ARG A 124 33.00 43.78 10.27
N LEU A 125 32.01 42.91 10.48
CA LEU A 125 30.86 43.18 11.34
C LEU A 125 31.38 43.62 12.75
N PRO A 126 31.01 44.81 13.26
CA PRO A 126 31.48 45.28 14.55
C PRO A 126 30.79 44.56 15.71
N ILE A 127 31.57 43.87 16.54
CA ILE A 127 31.11 43.23 17.77
C ILE A 127 31.41 44.18 18.94
N PRO A 128 30.40 44.62 19.72
CA PRO A 128 30.62 45.53 20.85
C PRO A 128 31.37 44.82 21.98
N LEU A 129 32.41 45.44 22.48
CA LEU A 129 33.12 44.98 23.67
C LEU A 129 32.34 45.31 24.95
N PRO A 130 32.44 44.47 26.00
CA PRO A 130 31.82 44.75 27.28
C PRO A 130 32.37 46.06 27.86
N ARG A 131 31.49 46.84 28.44
CA ARG A 131 31.89 48.11 29.08
C ARG A 131 32.81 47.85 30.27
N SER A 132 33.98 48.50 30.29
CA SER A 132 34.86 48.43 31.45
C SER A 132 34.15 49.04 32.66
N ALA A 133 34.19 48.39 33.82
CA ALA A 133 33.53 48.82 35.05
C ALA A 133 34.06 50.12 35.61
N ASN A 134 35.19 50.63 35.10
CA ASN A 134 35.84 51.92 35.58
C ASN A 134 35.41 53.08 34.70
N GLY A 135 34.10 53.37 34.70
CA GLY A 135 33.41 54.32 33.88
C GLY A 135 33.92 55.74 33.95
N THR A 136 34.66 56.20 32.97
CA THR A 136 34.70 57.56 32.50
C THR A 136 34.54 57.54 30.99
N GLU A 137 33.45 58.16 30.51
CA GLU A 137 33.05 58.33 29.11
C GLU A 137 33.21 57.09 28.20
N ALA A 138 32.14 56.28 28.12
CA ALA A 138 32.12 55.02 27.39
C ALA A 138 32.06 55.26 25.88
N LYS A 139 33.20 55.40 25.21
CA LYS A 139 33.30 54.99 23.80
C LYS A 139 33.12 53.51 23.75
N THR A 140 32.03 53.05 23.18
CA THR A 140 31.82 51.62 22.90
C THR A 140 32.91 51.19 21.93
N ASN A 141 33.87 50.39 22.41
CA ASN A 141 34.90 49.84 21.56
C ASN A 141 34.31 48.63 20.82
N PHE A 142 34.66 48.46 19.57
CA PHE A 142 34.23 47.39 18.72
C PHE A 142 35.43 46.64 18.18
N ILE A 143 35.28 45.34 17.97
CA ILE A 143 36.24 44.54 17.22
C ILE A 143 35.51 43.89 16.02
N PRO A 144 36.22 43.66 14.90
CA PRO A 144 35.63 42.95 13.77
C PRO A 144 35.37 41.51 14.14
N LEU A 145 34.25 40.97 13.67
CA LEU A 145 33.87 39.56 13.89
C LEU A 145 34.94 38.56 13.43
N GLY A 146 35.69 38.86 12.38
CA GLY A 146 36.78 38.02 11.88
C GLY A 146 37.94 37.83 12.86
N GLU A 147 38.08 38.67 13.90
CA GLU A 147 39.09 38.49 14.96
C GLU A 147 38.72 37.33 15.93
N VAL A 148 37.42 37.07 16.10
CA VAL A 148 36.87 36.09 17.06
C VAL A 148 36.13 34.94 16.40
N ALA A 149 36.00 34.92 15.06
CA ALA A 149 35.30 33.87 14.32
C ALA A 149 35.98 33.56 13.00
N THR A 150 35.87 32.34 12.56
CA THR A 150 36.25 31.86 11.21
C THR A 150 34.99 31.56 10.39
N PHE A 151 35.08 31.77 9.10
CA PHE A 151 33.99 31.59 8.15
C PHE A 151 34.32 30.45 7.22
N GLU A 152 33.43 29.49 7.16
CA GLU A 152 33.55 28.32 6.31
C GLU A 152 32.31 28.20 5.42
N LEU A 153 32.53 28.18 4.11
CA LEU A 153 31.47 27.89 3.13
C LEU A 153 31.62 26.44 2.70
N ALA A 154 30.72 25.60 3.18
CA ALA A 154 30.70 24.17 2.87
C ALA A 154 29.30 23.70 2.48
N PRO A 155 29.18 22.65 1.67
CA PRO A 155 27.87 22.04 1.42
C PRO A 155 27.32 21.46 2.74
N GLY A 156 26.21 21.98 3.18
CA GLY A 156 25.51 21.51 4.38
C GLY A 156 24.34 20.61 4.06
N PRO A 157 23.70 20.06 5.11
CA PRO A 157 22.51 19.25 4.95
C PRO A 157 21.34 20.11 4.46
N ASN A 158 20.74 19.69 3.34
CA ASN A 158 19.52 20.31 2.82
C ASN A 158 18.30 19.86 3.63
N GLN A 159 18.22 18.56 3.91
CA GLN A 159 17.15 17.93 4.67
C GLN A 159 17.70 16.76 5.49
N VAL A 160 17.20 16.60 6.71
CA VAL A 160 17.48 15.44 7.55
C VAL A 160 16.14 14.78 7.90
N SER A 161 15.82 13.71 7.20
CA SER A 161 14.61 12.95 7.44
C SER A 161 14.79 11.99 8.61
N ARG A 162 13.74 11.86 9.44
CA ARG A 162 13.70 10.92 10.56
C ARG A 162 12.41 10.12 10.53
N GLU A 163 12.52 8.84 10.91
CA GLU A 163 11.39 7.97 11.13
C GLU A 163 11.62 7.22 12.45
N ASN A 164 10.64 7.27 13.36
CA ASN A 164 10.77 6.72 14.72
C ASN A 164 12.02 7.22 15.49
N GLY A 165 12.37 8.51 15.31
CA GLY A 165 13.51 9.13 15.96
C GLY A 165 14.87 8.87 15.31
N LYS A 166 14.99 7.91 14.39
CA LYS A 166 16.22 7.56 13.66
C LYS A 166 16.33 8.34 12.35
N ARG A 167 17.55 8.78 12.01
CA ARG A 167 17.82 9.39 10.70
C ARG A 167 17.67 8.35 9.61
N ARG A 168 17.14 8.75 8.46
CA ARG A 168 17.00 7.89 7.30
C ARG A 168 17.29 8.63 6.00
N ILE A 169 17.67 7.87 4.99
CA ILE A 169 17.68 8.29 3.59
C ILE A 169 16.84 7.31 2.79
N VAL A 170 16.12 7.81 1.81
CA VAL A 170 15.27 7.02 0.93
C VAL A 170 15.86 6.96 -0.47
N VAL A 171 16.01 5.75 -0.99
CA VAL A 171 16.27 5.50 -2.41
C VAL A 171 14.99 4.98 -3.03
N SER A 172 14.43 5.71 -3.96
CA SER A 172 13.13 5.40 -4.56
C SER A 172 13.29 5.04 -6.04
N THR A 173 12.45 4.12 -6.51
CA THR A 173 12.38 3.72 -7.91
C THR A 173 10.95 3.37 -8.31
N ASN A 174 10.61 3.59 -9.57
CA ASN A 174 9.39 3.08 -10.19
C ASN A 174 9.71 1.80 -10.97
N VAL A 175 8.73 0.91 -11.08
CA VAL A 175 8.87 -0.36 -11.80
C VAL A 175 8.06 -0.30 -13.09
N ARG A 176 8.67 -0.64 -14.22
CA ARG A 176 8.04 -0.61 -15.54
C ARG A 176 8.24 -1.94 -16.26
N GLY A 177 7.16 -2.42 -16.91
CA GLY A 177 7.21 -3.63 -17.75
C GLY A 177 7.44 -4.93 -16.97
N ARG A 178 7.25 -4.91 -15.65
CA ARG A 178 7.53 -6.02 -14.75
C ARG A 178 6.68 -5.92 -13.49
N ASP A 179 6.40 -7.05 -12.85
CA ASP A 179 5.73 -7.10 -11.55
C ASP A 179 6.62 -6.56 -10.42
N VAL A 180 6.01 -5.77 -9.52
CA VAL A 180 6.70 -5.14 -8.38
C VAL A 180 7.27 -6.19 -7.41
N GLY A 181 6.54 -7.28 -7.16
CA GLY A 181 6.99 -8.34 -6.24
C GLY A 181 8.25 -9.05 -6.74
N SER A 182 8.30 -9.40 -8.04
CA SER A 182 9.48 -10.02 -8.65
C SER A 182 10.67 -9.06 -8.71
N PHE A 183 10.43 -7.76 -8.91
CA PHE A 183 11.46 -6.74 -8.87
C PHE A 183 12.09 -6.65 -7.48
N VAL A 184 11.26 -6.59 -6.43
CA VAL A 184 11.75 -6.50 -5.05
C VAL A 184 12.51 -7.76 -4.64
N ALA A 185 12.05 -8.96 -5.04
CA ALA A 185 12.76 -10.20 -4.75
C ALA A 185 14.18 -10.22 -5.34
N GLU A 186 14.40 -9.66 -6.54
CA GLU A 186 15.72 -9.50 -7.13
C GLU A 186 16.52 -8.40 -6.42
N ALA A 187 15.86 -7.30 -6.07
CA ALA A 187 16.48 -6.21 -5.33
C ALA A 187 16.94 -6.63 -3.93
N GLU A 188 16.22 -7.52 -3.24
CA GLU A 188 16.63 -8.11 -1.96
C GLU A 188 17.92 -8.92 -2.10
N GLN A 189 18.06 -9.70 -3.17
CA GLN A 189 19.29 -10.44 -3.44
C GLN A 189 20.46 -9.49 -3.72
N GLY A 190 20.23 -8.41 -4.45
CA GLY A 190 21.24 -7.38 -4.69
C GLY A 190 21.63 -6.64 -3.41
N LEU A 191 20.64 -6.29 -2.57
CA LEU A 191 20.84 -5.60 -1.30
C LEU A 191 21.65 -6.45 -0.31
N ALA A 192 21.47 -7.77 -0.29
CA ALA A 192 22.23 -8.69 0.54
C ALA A 192 23.73 -8.73 0.20
N GLN A 193 24.11 -8.30 -1.02
CA GLN A 193 25.51 -8.21 -1.45
C GLN A 193 26.18 -6.89 -1.02
N ILE A 194 25.40 -5.87 -0.68
CA ILE A 194 25.90 -4.58 -0.22
C ILE A 194 26.27 -4.69 1.27
N LYS A 195 27.50 -4.35 1.61
CA LYS A 195 27.97 -4.34 2.99
C LYS A 195 27.48 -3.09 3.71
N ILE A 196 26.33 -3.19 4.38
CA ILE A 196 25.81 -2.13 5.23
C ILE A 196 26.60 -2.14 6.54
N PRO A 197 27.15 -1.00 6.99
CA PRO A 197 27.93 -0.92 8.22
C PRO A 197 27.14 -1.33 9.46
N THR A 198 27.83 -1.80 10.50
CA THR A 198 27.20 -2.17 11.77
C THR A 198 26.46 -0.98 12.39
N GLY A 199 25.24 -1.19 12.85
CA GLY A 199 24.38 -0.14 13.39
C GLY A 199 23.48 0.55 12.35
N TYR A 200 23.60 0.18 11.08
CA TYR A 200 22.73 0.61 9.99
C TYR A 200 21.86 -0.55 9.54
N TRP A 201 20.64 -0.26 9.11
CA TRP A 201 19.71 -1.25 8.58
C TRP A 201 18.86 -0.67 7.47
N THR A 202 18.24 -1.53 6.71
CA THR A 202 17.33 -1.16 5.62
C THR A 202 15.92 -1.65 5.88
N SER A 203 14.94 -0.95 5.35
CA SER A 203 13.56 -1.44 5.24
C SER A 203 12.98 -1.05 3.88
N TRP A 204 11.99 -1.83 3.46
CA TRP A 204 11.25 -1.55 2.24
C TRP A 204 10.13 -0.57 2.52
N GLY A 205 9.81 0.25 1.52
CA GLY A 205 8.72 1.23 1.55
C GLY A 205 8.06 1.37 0.17
N GLY A 206 7.20 2.36 0.04
CA GLY A 206 6.46 2.60 -1.20
C GLY A 206 5.21 1.72 -1.31
N THR A 207 4.69 1.57 -2.52
CA THR A 207 3.51 0.74 -2.79
C THR A 207 3.71 -0.72 -2.38
N PHE A 208 4.96 -1.21 -2.43
CA PHE A 208 5.32 -2.57 -2.02
C PHE A 208 5.06 -2.83 -0.51
N GLU A 209 5.33 -1.88 0.37
CA GLU A 209 5.05 -2.02 1.81
C GLU A 209 3.56 -2.26 2.07
N ASN A 210 2.69 -1.53 1.33
CA ASN A 210 1.25 -1.72 1.40
C ASN A 210 0.82 -3.08 0.86
N LEU A 211 1.43 -3.54 -0.24
CA LEU A 211 1.17 -4.85 -0.83
C LEU A 211 1.55 -5.98 0.14
N GLN A 212 2.69 -5.88 0.78
CA GLN A 212 3.15 -6.87 1.78
C GLN A 212 2.20 -6.91 2.99
N SER A 213 1.87 -5.75 3.56
CA SER A 213 0.94 -5.65 4.70
C SER A 213 -0.45 -6.17 4.35
N ALA A 214 -0.97 -5.86 3.16
CA ALA A 214 -2.25 -6.38 2.69
C ALA A 214 -2.22 -7.89 2.48
N THR A 215 -1.13 -8.43 1.90
CA THR A 215 -0.97 -9.87 1.68
C THR A 215 -0.96 -10.64 3.00
N GLN A 216 -0.23 -10.16 4.01
CA GLN A 216 -0.23 -10.78 5.34
C GLN A 216 -1.62 -10.80 5.99
N ARG A 217 -2.37 -9.72 5.87
CA ARG A 217 -3.76 -9.66 6.38
C ARG A 217 -4.68 -10.61 5.62
N LEU A 218 -4.55 -10.67 4.30
CA LEU A 218 -5.36 -11.57 3.45
C LEU A 218 -5.08 -13.05 3.73
N GLN A 219 -3.85 -13.42 4.05
CA GLN A 219 -3.49 -14.79 4.44
C GLN A 219 -4.26 -15.31 5.67
N ILE A 220 -4.70 -14.40 6.55
CA ILE A 220 -5.51 -14.75 7.72
C ILE A 220 -7.01 -14.59 7.42
N VAL A 221 -7.39 -13.47 6.82
CA VAL A 221 -8.81 -13.12 6.61
C VAL A 221 -9.48 -14.06 5.60
N VAL A 222 -8.78 -14.45 4.52
CA VAL A 222 -9.36 -15.33 3.50
C VAL A 222 -9.71 -16.72 4.04
N PRO A 223 -8.81 -17.48 4.70
CA PRO A 223 -9.17 -18.76 5.29
C PRO A 223 -10.29 -18.65 6.33
N VAL A 224 -10.26 -17.63 7.18
CA VAL A 224 -11.30 -17.42 8.20
C VAL A 224 -12.66 -17.15 7.55
N SER A 225 -12.73 -16.32 6.51
CA SER A 225 -13.97 -16.04 5.78
C SER A 225 -14.50 -17.28 5.06
N LEU A 226 -13.62 -18.06 4.42
CA LEU A 226 -14.01 -19.31 3.77
C LEU A 226 -14.51 -20.34 4.77
N LEU A 227 -13.86 -20.45 5.94
CA LEU A 227 -14.33 -21.31 7.02
C LEU A 227 -15.73 -20.89 7.50
N LEU A 228 -15.94 -19.58 7.71
CA LEU A 228 -17.25 -19.04 8.11
C LEU A 228 -18.33 -19.38 7.06
N VAL A 229 -18.03 -19.18 5.78
CA VAL A 229 -18.93 -19.57 4.68
C VAL A 229 -19.25 -21.06 4.72
N PHE A 230 -18.26 -21.91 4.93
CA PHE A 230 -18.46 -23.36 5.04
C PHE A 230 -19.34 -23.72 6.25
N VAL A 231 -19.12 -23.10 7.41
CA VAL A 231 -19.96 -23.30 8.62
C VAL A 231 -21.41 -22.89 8.36
N LEU A 232 -21.64 -21.76 7.66
CA LEU A 232 -22.98 -21.31 7.30
C LEU A 232 -23.66 -22.28 6.32
N LEU A 233 -22.93 -22.79 5.32
CA LEU A 233 -23.43 -23.81 4.42
C LEU A 233 -23.81 -25.11 5.16
N PHE A 234 -22.96 -25.54 6.09
CA PHE A 234 -23.24 -26.69 6.93
C PHE A 234 -24.48 -26.47 7.80
N ALA A 235 -24.62 -25.31 8.42
CA ALA A 235 -25.81 -24.99 9.23
C ALA A 235 -27.10 -24.96 8.39
N MET A 236 -27.01 -24.54 7.12
CA MET A 236 -28.16 -24.50 6.21
C MET A 236 -28.57 -25.87 5.71
N PHE A 237 -27.62 -26.71 5.31
CA PHE A 237 -27.93 -28.02 4.73
C PHE A 237 -28.07 -29.14 5.76
N GLY A 238 -27.48 -28.97 6.97
CA GLY A 238 -27.42 -30.03 7.97
C GLY A 238 -26.56 -31.24 7.55
N ASN A 239 -25.90 -31.15 6.38
CA ASN A 239 -25.10 -32.23 5.82
C ASN A 239 -23.77 -31.69 5.25
N VAL A 240 -22.66 -32.32 5.65
CA VAL A 240 -21.31 -31.97 5.18
C VAL A 240 -21.15 -32.20 3.68
N LYS A 241 -21.78 -33.24 3.13
CA LYS A 241 -21.66 -33.56 1.70
C LYS A 241 -22.20 -32.46 0.81
N ASP A 242 -23.39 -31.95 1.10
CA ASP A 242 -24.03 -30.87 0.33
C ASP A 242 -23.29 -29.56 0.50
N GLY A 243 -22.84 -29.23 1.73
CA GLY A 243 -21.99 -28.06 1.99
C GLY A 243 -20.67 -28.10 1.20
N LEU A 244 -20.02 -29.26 1.15
CA LEU A 244 -18.77 -29.44 0.42
C LEU A 244 -18.98 -29.33 -1.09
N LEU A 245 -20.08 -29.88 -1.62
CA LEU A 245 -20.43 -29.77 -3.04
C LEU A 245 -20.59 -28.31 -3.47
N VAL A 246 -21.31 -27.49 -2.70
CA VAL A 246 -21.43 -26.05 -2.97
C VAL A 246 -20.09 -25.35 -2.89
N PHE A 247 -19.26 -25.73 -1.89
CA PHE A 247 -17.95 -25.15 -1.68
C PHE A 247 -16.98 -25.42 -2.84
N THR A 248 -17.13 -26.52 -3.58
CA THR A 248 -16.32 -26.81 -4.78
C THR A 248 -16.53 -25.77 -5.90
N GLY A 249 -17.60 -25.00 -5.87
CA GLY A 249 -17.82 -23.89 -6.79
C GLY A 249 -16.75 -22.79 -6.69
N ILE A 250 -16.10 -22.61 -5.51
CA ILE A 250 -15.07 -21.59 -5.32
C ILE A 250 -13.83 -21.86 -6.17
N PRO A 251 -13.16 -23.03 -6.11
CA PRO A 251 -12.02 -23.34 -6.98
C PRO A 251 -12.32 -23.13 -8.46
N PHE A 252 -13.52 -23.51 -8.91
CA PHE A 252 -13.92 -23.32 -10.30
C PHE A 252 -14.06 -21.84 -10.69
N ALA A 253 -14.59 -21.03 -9.81
CA ALA A 253 -14.67 -19.58 -10.03
C ALA A 253 -13.26 -18.94 -10.09
N LEU A 254 -12.37 -19.36 -9.20
CA LEU A 254 -10.99 -18.85 -9.14
C LEU A 254 -10.23 -19.12 -10.45
N THR A 255 -10.39 -20.33 -11.04
CA THR A 255 -9.72 -20.65 -12.31
C THR A 255 -10.12 -19.71 -13.43
N GLY A 256 -11.41 -19.35 -13.55
CA GLY A 256 -11.89 -18.40 -14.55
C GLY A 256 -11.36 -16.98 -14.33
N GLY A 257 -11.26 -16.55 -13.07
CA GLY A 257 -10.68 -15.25 -12.73
C GLY A 257 -9.19 -15.16 -13.09
N ILE A 258 -8.42 -16.22 -12.79
CA ILE A 258 -6.99 -16.31 -13.13
C ILE A 258 -6.80 -16.30 -14.65
N LEU A 259 -7.59 -17.11 -15.37
CA LEU A 259 -7.55 -17.16 -16.84
C LEU A 259 -7.86 -15.81 -17.46
N ALA A 260 -8.84 -15.06 -16.94
CA ALA A 260 -9.20 -13.74 -17.43
C ALA A 260 -8.09 -12.71 -17.20
N LEU A 261 -7.41 -12.75 -16.06
CA LEU A 261 -6.23 -11.90 -15.80
C LEU A 261 -5.09 -12.22 -16.77
N TRP A 262 -4.82 -13.52 -17.00
CA TRP A 262 -3.79 -13.98 -17.90
C TRP A 262 -4.07 -13.58 -19.35
N LEU A 263 -5.30 -13.76 -19.85
CA LEU A 263 -5.71 -13.36 -21.20
C LEU A 263 -5.60 -11.84 -21.45
N ARG A 264 -5.69 -11.03 -20.40
CA ARG A 264 -5.62 -9.57 -20.49
C ARG A 264 -4.26 -8.99 -20.10
N ASP A 265 -3.28 -9.85 -19.80
CA ASP A 265 -1.93 -9.46 -19.34
C ASP A 265 -1.97 -8.48 -18.14
N ILE A 266 -2.89 -8.77 -17.20
CA ILE A 266 -3.04 -7.97 -15.98
C ILE A 266 -2.37 -8.71 -14.82
N PRO A 267 -1.37 -8.09 -14.15
CA PRO A 267 -0.69 -8.73 -13.03
C PRO A 267 -1.61 -8.91 -11.83
N MET A 268 -1.31 -9.90 -11.00
CA MET A 268 -2.00 -10.11 -9.73
C MET A 268 -1.79 -8.91 -8.82
N SER A 269 -2.87 -8.27 -8.41
CA SER A 269 -2.87 -7.07 -7.55
C SER A 269 -3.77 -7.27 -6.34
N ILE A 270 -3.66 -6.40 -5.33
CA ILE A 270 -4.58 -6.38 -4.18
C ILE A 270 -6.03 -6.27 -4.65
N SER A 271 -6.29 -5.45 -5.67
CA SER A 271 -7.61 -5.27 -6.25
C SER A 271 -8.15 -6.56 -6.90
N ALA A 272 -7.27 -7.32 -7.58
CA ALA A 272 -7.62 -8.63 -8.09
C ALA A 272 -7.95 -9.62 -6.95
N ALA A 273 -7.18 -9.61 -5.86
CA ALA A 273 -7.43 -10.45 -4.69
C ALA A 273 -8.80 -10.13 -4.04
N VAL A 274 -9.17 -8.86 -3.91
CA VAL A 274 -10.51 -8.46 -3.47
C VAL A 274 -11.59 -8.95 -4.44
N GLY A 275 -11.32 -8.90 -5.75
CA GLY A 275 -12.19 -9.49 -6.77
C GLY A 275 -12.43 -10.97 -6.56
N PHE A 276 -11.40 -11.75 -6.23
CA PHE A 276 -11.52 -13.19 -5.92
C PHE A 276 -12.36 -13.46 -4.67
N ILE A 277 -12.25 -12.64 -3.64
CA ILE A 277 -13.09 -12.77 -2.43
C ILE A 277 -14.58 -12.54 -2.79
N ALA A 278 -14.88 -11.45 -3.49
CA ALA A 278 -16.24 -11.16 -3.94
C ALA A 278 -16.81 -12.27 -4.84
N LEU A 279 -15.99 -12.77 -5.79
CA LEU A 279 -16.33 -13.86 -6.69
C LEU A 279 -16.66 -15.14 -5.93
N SER A 280 -15.92 -15.47 -4.86
CA SER A 280 -16.16 -16.65 -4.04
C SER A 280 -17.57 -16.65 -3.44
N GLY A 281 -18.06 -15.50 -2.99
CA GLY A 281 -19.42 -15.34 -2.48
C GLY A 281 -20.49 -15.60 -3.56
N VAL A 282 -20.29 -15.08 -4.77
CA VAL A 282 -21.22 -15.28 -5.90
C VAL A 282 -21.23 -16.75 -6.34
N ALA A 283 -20.07 -17.40 -6.38
CA ALA A 283 -19.96 -18.81 -6.75
C ALA A 283 -20.70 -19.71 -5.78
N VAL A 284 -20.54 -19.47 -4.46
CA VAL A 284 -21.27 -20.20 -3.42
C VAL A 284 -22.77 -20.01 -3.55
N LEU A 285 -23.23 -18.75 -3.78
CA LEU A 285 -24.65 -18.45 -3.92
C LEU A 285 -25.29 -19.22 -5.08
N ASN A 286 -24.63 -19.27 -6.24
CA ASN A 286 -25.12 -20.03 -7.41
C ASN A 286 -25.20 -21.53 -7.11
N GLY A 287 -24.18 -22.11 -6.49
CA GLY A 287 -24.17 -23.51 -6.09
C GLY A 287 -25.24 -23.84 -5.04
N LEU A 288 -25.41 -22.96 -4.06
CA LEU A 288 -26.40 -23.10 -3.01
C LEU A 288 -27.83 -23.15 -3.56
N VAL A 289 -28.17 -22.21 -4.46
CA VAL A 289 -29.50 -22.16 -5.08
C VAL A 289 -29.78 -23.41 -5.92
N MET A 290 -28.77 -23.96 -6.60
CA MET A 290 -28.90 -25.18 -7.38
C MET A 290 -29.15 -26.39 -6.48
N ILE A 291 -28.29 -26.63 -5.50
CA ILE A 291 -28.36 -27.82 -4.62
C ILE A 291 -29.59 -27.78 -3.72
N SER A 292 -29.96 -26.62 -3.17
CA SER A 292 -31.19 -26.53 -2.37
C SER A 292 -32.45 -26.84 -3.15
N TYR A 293 -32.50 -26.50 -4.44
CA TYR A 293 -33.63 -26.84 -5.28
C TYR A 293 -33.68 -28.35 -5.65
N ILE A 294 -32.53 -28.95 -6.01
CA ILE A 294 -32.44 -30.40 -6.25
C ILE A 294 -32.88 -31.16 -5.00
N ARG A 295 -32.41 -30.74 -3.83
CA ARG A 295 -32.80 -31.35 -2.55
C ARG A 295 -34.28 -31.21 -2.27
N SER A 296 -34.89 -30.05 -2.52
CA SER A 296 -36.34 -29.86 -2.36
C SER A 296 -37.18 -30.77 -3.25
N LEU A 297 -36.72 -31.08 -4.48
CA LEU A 297 -37.36 -32.04 -5.38
C LEU A 297 -37.25 -33.47 -4.82
N ARG A 298 -36.08 -33.85 -4.28
CA ARG A 298 -35.89 -35.15 -3.63
C ARG A 298 -36.74 -35.33 -2.38
N GLU A 299 -36.81 -34.30 -1.52
CA GLU A 299 -37.68 -34.31 -0.37
C GLU A 299 -39.18 -34.39 -0.73
N GLY A 300 -39.53 -33.95 -1.97
CA GLY A 300 -40.84 -34.12 -2.58
C GLY A 300 -41.11 -35.50 -3.22
N GLY A 301 -40.17 -36.47 -3.11
CA GLY A 301 -40.32 -37.82 -3.58
C GLY A 301 -39.90 -38.03 -5.08
N VAL A 302 -39.23 -37.07 -5.69
CA VAL A 302 -38.69 -37.19 -7.07
C VAL A 302 -37.42 -38.03 -7.06
N GLY A 303 -37.29 -38.94 -7.98
CA GLY A 303 -36.09 -39.79 -8.14
C GLY A 303 -34.82 -38.97 -8.36
N LEU A 304 -33.64 -39.50 -7.95
CA LEU A 304 -32.36 -38.77 -7.96
C LEU A 304 -32.03 -38.18 -9.36
N ASP A 305 -32.08 -38.98 -10.42
CA ASP A 305 -31.70 -38.55 -11.78
C ASP A 305 -32.68 -37.51 -12.34
N GLU A 306 -33.98 -37.68 -12.06
CA GLU A 306 -35.04 -36.75 -12.45
C GLU A 306 -34.92 -35.43 -11.69
N ALA A 307 -34.71 -35.47 -10.38
CA ALA A 307 -34.49 -34.29 -9.53
C ALA A 307 -33.27 -33.48 -9.98
N ILE A 308 -32.18 -34.12 -10.36
CA ILE A 308 -30.98 -33.48 -10.89
C ILE A 308 -31.26 -32.80 -12.22
N ARG A 309 -31.95 -33.53 -13.15
CA ARG A 309 -32.27 -33.01 -14.49
C ARG A 309 -33.22 -31.83 -14.41
N ASP A 310 -34.31 -31.96 -13.69
CA ASP A 310 -35.32 -30.92 -13.55
C ASP A 310 -34.78 -29.73 -12.75
N GLY A 311 -33.98 -29.99 -11.74
CA GLY A 311 -33.26 -28.99 -10.98
C GLY A 311 -32.31 -28.15 -11.85
N ALA A 312 -31.50 -28.81 -12.67
CA ALA A 312 -30.58 -28.13 -13.57
C ALA A 312 -31.32 -27.33 -14.66
N LEU A 313 -32.37 -27.89 -15.28
CA LEU A 313 -33.14 -27.22 -16.32
C LEU A 313 -33.92 -26.00 -15.77
N THR A 314 -34.57 -26.13 -14.62
CA THR A 314 -35.38 -25.07 -14.02
C THR A 314 -34.48 -23.92 -13.57
N ARG A 315 -33.27 -24.22 -13.05
CA ARG A 315 -32.31 -23.18 -12.55
C ARG A 315 -31.40 -22.61 -13.64
N LEU A 316 -31.37 -23.21 -14.84
CA LEU A 316 -30.57 -22.75 -15.97
C LEU A 316 -30.84 -21.26 -16.28
N ARG A 317 -32.10 -20.90 -16.45
CA ARG A 317 -32.50 -19.54 -16.85
C ARG A 317 -32.18 -18.47 -15.78
N PRO A 318 -32.55 -18.65 -14.49
CA PRO A 318 -32.20 -17.72 -13.44
C PRO A 318 -30.69 -17.54 -13.28
N VAL A 319 -29.91 -18.62 -13.27
CA VAL A 319 -28.44 -18.60 -13.08
C VAL A 319 -27.75 -17.91 -14.25
N LEU A 320 -28.16 -18.18 -15.50
CA LEU A 320 -27.64 -17.48 -16.67
C LEU A 320 -27.98 -15.99 -16.64
N MET A 321 -29.20 -15.62 -16.25
CA MET A 321 -29.61 -14.20 -16.19
C MET A 321 -28.81 -13.44 -15.13
N THR A 322 -28.62 -14.01 -13.93
CA THR A 322 -27.82 -13.37 -12.88
C THR A 322 -26.36 -13.21 -13.31
N ALA A 323 -25.78 -14.21 -13.96
CA ALA A 323 -24.43 -14.15 -14.48
C ALA A 323 -24.26 -13.09 -15.58
N LEU A 324 -25.22 -13.00 -16.52
CA LEU A 324 -25.19 -11.99 -17.57
C LEU A 324 -25.34 -10.57 -17.00
N VAL A 325 -26.32 -10.35 -16.11
CA VAL A 325 -26.52 -9.02 -15.51
C VAL A 325 -25.30 -8.58 -14.71
N ALA A 326 -24.75 -9.47 -13.89
CA ALA A 326 -23.55 -9.16 -13.12
C ALA A 326 -22.35 -8.90 -14.05
N SER A 327 -22.10 -9.75 -15.06
CA SER A 327 -21.00 -9.55 -16.00
C SER A 327 -21.14 -8.24 -16.78
N LEU A 328 -22.32 -7.91 -17.28
CA LEU A 328 -22.60 -6.67 -18.00
C LEU A 328 -22.39 -5.44 -17.10
N GLY A 329 -22.78 -5.53 -15.82
CA GLY A 329 -22.57 -4.46 -14.86
C GLY A 329 -21.10 -4.13 -14.60
N PHE A 330 -20.21 -5.12 -14.71
CA PHE A 330 -18.76 -4.93 -14.52
C PHE A 330 -18.00 -4.56 -15.81
N ILE A 331 -18.63 -4.67 -17.02
CA ILE A 331 -17.97 -4.32 -18.30
C ILE A 331 -17.43 -2.88 -18.29
N PRO A 332 -18.18 -1.83 -17.90
CA PRO A 332 -17.66 -0.48 -17.91
C PRO A 332 -16.39 -0.32 -17.07
N MET A 333 -16.32 -1.00 -15.92
CA MET A 333 -15.14 -1.00 -15.06
C MET A 333 -13.96 -1.78 -15.68
N ALA A 334 -14.27 -2.86 -16.40
CA ALA A 334 -13.25 -3.68 -17.06
C ALA A 334 -12.57 -2.98 -18.24
N ILE A 335 -13.28 -2.10 -18.95
CA ILE A 335 -12.76 -1.34 -20.11
C ILE A 335 -12.29 0.08 -19.74
N ALA A 336 -12.48 0.49 -18.48
CA ALA A 336 -12.08 1.83 -18.03
C ALA A 336 -10.58 2.07 -18.25
N THR A 337 -10.24 3.26 -18.78
CA THR A 337 -8.85 3.69 -19.04
C THR A 337 -8.48 4.97 -18.30
N GLY A 338 -9.42 5.57 -17.57
CA GLY A 338 -9.24 6.81 -16.82
C GLY A 338 -8.54 6.62 -15.47
N THR A 339 -8.56 7.71 -14.69
CA THR A 339 -8.02 7.75 -13.33
C THR A 339 -8.77 6.77 -12.42
N GLY A 340 -8.05 5.90 -11.70
CA GLY A 340 -8.63 4.85 -10.87
C GLY A 340 -8.91 3.52 -11.59
N ALA A 341 -8.72 3.46 -12.91
CA ALA A 341 -8.87 2.23 -13.69
C ALA A 341 -7.90 1.13 -13.23
N GLU A 342 -6.75 1.50 -12.69
CA GLU A 342 -5.72 0.57 -12.18
C GLU A 342 -6.25 -0.32 -11.06
N VAL A 343 -7.18 0.19 -10.25
CA VAL A 343 -7.84 -0.56 -9.18
C VAL A 343 -9.06 -1.32 -9.71
N GLN A 344 -9.85 -0.68 -10.56
CA GLN A 344 -11.14 -1.21 -11.01
C GLN A 344 -11.00 -2.31 -12.07
N ARG A 345 -10.06 -2.17 -13.02
CA ARG A 345 -9.87 -3.13 -14.13
C ARG A 345 -9.51 -4.54 -13.66
N PRO A 346 -8.51 -4.75 -12.77
CA PRO A 346 -8.19 -6.09 -12.28
C PRO A 346 -9.37 -6.74 -11.56
N LEU A 347 -10.04 -6.00 -10.67
CA LEU A 347 -11.21 -6.45 -9.93
C LEU A 347 -12.34 -6.90 -10.89
N ALA A 348 -12.74 -6.01 -11.80
CA ALA A 348 -13.81 -6.30 -12.75
C ALA A 348 -13.46 -7.48 -13.69
N THR A 349 -12.20 -7.58 -14.12
CA THR A 349 -11.72 -8.68 -14.98
C THR A 349 -11.84 -10.02 -14.27
N VAL A 350 -11.40 -10.11 -13.01
CA VAL A 350 -11.52 -11.31 -12.18
C VAL A 350 -12.98 -11.71 -12.01
N VAL A 351 -13.84 -10.75 -11.68
CA VAL A 351 -15.26 -11.01 -11.41
C VAL A 351 -15.97 -11.50 -12.68
N ILE A 352 -15.77 -10.84 -13.83
CA ILE A 352 -16.40 -11.26 -15.10
C ILE A 352 -15.94 -12.67 -15.48
N GLY A 353 -14.60 -12.89 -15.53
CA GLY A 353 -14.07 -14.20 -15.93
C GLY A 353 -14.48 -15.32 -14.99
N GLY A 354 -14.49 -15.03 -13.70
CA GLY A 354 -14.87 -15.99 -12.68
C GLY A 354 -16.38 -16.28 -12.64
N ILE A 355 -17.24 -15.29 -12.86
CA ILE A 355 -18.70 -15.52 -12.97
C ILE A 355 -19.01 -16.41 -14.18
N LEU A 356 -18.42 -16.15 -15.34
CA LEU A 356 -18.62 -16.94 -16.53
C LEU A 356 -18.18 -18.39 -16.32
N SER A 357 -16.98 -18.60 -15.78
CA SER A 357 -16.44 -19.92 -15.47
C SER A 357 -17.28 -20.63 -14.40
N SER A 358 -17.58 -19.97 -13.29
CA SER A 358 -18.40 -20.53 -12.21
C SER A 358 -19.79 -20.94 -12.70
N THR A 359 -20.43 -20.11 -13.52
CA THR A 359 -21.75 -20.40 -14.06
C THR A 359 -21.74 -21.63 -14.95
N LEU A 360 -20.77 -21.72 -15.88
CA LEU A 360 -20.61 -22.85 -16.75
C LEU A 360 -20.41 -24.16 -15.96
N LEU A 361 -19.49 -24.11 -14.99
CA LEU A 361 -19.13 -25.26 -14.17
C LEU A 361 -20.24 -25.65 -13.19
N THR A 362 -20.93 -24.67 -12.60
CA THR A 362 -22.10 -24.93 -11.74
C THR A 362 -23.22 -25.62 -12.49
N LEU A 363 -23.47 -25.23 -13.74
CA LEU A 363 -24.53 -25.84 -14.54
C LEU A 363 -24.18 -27.23 -15.09
N LEU A 364 -22.91 -27.51 -15.36
CA LEU A 364 -22.48 -28.78 -15.97
C LEU A 364 -21.86 -29.74 -14.95
N VAL A 365 -20.97 -29.26 -14.10
CA VAL A 365 -20.16 -30.10 -13.21
C VAL A 365 -20.88 -30.38 -11.89
N LEU A 366 -21.55 -29.41 -11.33
CA LEU A 366 -22.21 -29.55 -10.02
C LEU A 366 -23.32 -30.62 -10.01
N PRO A 367 -24.19 -30.76 -11.05
CA PRO A 367 -25.14 -31.84 -11.13
C PRO A 367 -24.48 -33.21 -11.17
N ILE A 368 -23.37 -33.34 -11.89
CA ILE A 368 -22.61 -34.57 -11.98
C ILE A 368 -21.97 -34.95 -10.64
N LEU A 369 -21.37 -33.94 -9.95
CA LEU A 369 -20.82 -34.16 -8.63
C LEU A 369 -21.88 -34.51 -7.60
N TYR A 370 -23.06 -33.92 -7.70
CA TYR A 370 -24.19 -34.24 -6.83
C TYR A 370 -24.63 -35.69 -7.02
N ARG A 371 -24.75 -36.17 -8.28
CA ARG A 371 -25.05 -37.57 -8.60
C ARG A 371 -24.00 -38.54 -8.05
N LEU A 372 -22.71 -38.16 -8.13
CA LEU A 372 -21.60 -38.97 -7.64
C LEU A 372 -21.60 -39.12 -6.12
N ALA A 373 -21.95 -38.00 -5.41
CA ALA A 373 -21.98 -37.95 -3.95
C ALA A 373 -23.20 -38.63 -3.33
N HIS A 374 -24.33 -38.67 -4.09
CA HIS A 374 -25.58 -39.26 -3.67
C HIS A 374 -25.91 -40.43 -4.61
N ARG A 375 -25.15 -41.54 -4.54
CA ARG A 375 -25.49 -42.76 -5.26
C ARG A 375 -26.87 -43.25 -4.82
N PRO A 376 -27.70 -43.79 -5.70
CA PRO A 376 -28.91 -44.40 -5.28
C PRO A 376 -28.55 -45.54 -4.28
N ASP A 377 -28.95 -45.34 -3.03
CA ASP A 377 -28.86 -46.40 -2.04
C ASP A 377 -29.82 -47.50 -2.50
N GLU A 378 -29.42 -48.78 -2.36
CA GLU A 378 -30.22 -49.95 -2.75
C GLU A 378 -31.61 -50.00 -2.07
N GLU A 379 -31.86 -49.11 -1.08
CA GLU A 379 -33.15 -48.97 -0.39
C GLU A 379 -34.28 -48.33 -1.23
N ASP A 380 -33.96 -47.57 -2.31
CA ASP A 380 -34.98 -46.96 -3.18
C ASP A 380 -35.56 -47.97 -4.22
N GLU A 381 -34.94 -49.15 -4.40
CA GLU A 381 -35.49 -50.22 -5.26
C GLU A 381 -36.54 -51.06 -4.55
N ASP A 382 -36.53 -51.17 -3.23
CA ASP A 382 -37.51 -52.01 -2.50
C ASP A 382 -38.88 -51.33 -2.31
N VAL A 383 -38.98 -50.00 -2.40
CA VAL A 383 -40.28 -49.28 -2.29
C VAL A 383 -41.09 -49.34 -3.61
N SER A 384 -40.43 -49.60 -4.73
CA SER A 384 -41.12 -49.76 -6.04
C SER A 384 -41.57 -51.21 -6.35
N ALA A 385 -41.27 -52.15 -5.45
CA ALA A 385 -41.54 -53.56 -5.63
C ALA A 385 -42.69 -54.12 -4.74
N GLU A 386 -43.46 -53.28 -4.04
CA GLU A 386 -44.68 -53.77 -3.43
C GLU A 386 -45.76 -54.08 -4.49
N PRO A 387 -46.11 -55.33 -4.69
CA PRO A 387 -47.19 -55.66 -5.62
C PRO A 387 -48.54 -55.19 -5.07
N SER A 388 -49.24 -54.40 -5.86
CA SER A 388 -50.65 -54.04 -5.64
C SER A 388 -51.49 -55.26 -5.41
N HIS A 389 -51.77 -55.60 -4.15
CA HIS A 389 -52.81 -56.55 -3.84
C HIS A 389 -54.18 -55.90 -4.17
N PRO A 390 -54.97 -56.55 -5.04
CA PRO A 390 -56.33 -56.06 -5.22
C PRO A 390 -57.16 -56.33 -3.96
N PRO A 391 -58.12 -55.46 -3.63
CA PRO A 391 -58.96 -55.68 -2.47
C PRO A 391 -59.88 -56.89 -2.74
N ASP A 392 -59.81 -57.86 -1.85
CA ASP A 392 -60.66 -59.04 -1.81
C ASP A 392 -62.10 -58.63 -1.51
N VAL A 393 -62.93 -58.65 -2.53
CA VAL A 393 -64.41 -58.50 -2.41
C VAL A 393 -64.97 -59.91 -2.19
N SER A 394 -65.07 -60.30 -0.95
CA SER A 394 -65.92 -61.42 -0.61
C SER A 394 -67.08 -60.98 0.24
N ALA A 395 -68.24 -61.16 -0.38
CA ALA A 395 -69.57 -61.08 0.17
C ALA A 395 -69.79 -61.96 1.41
N SER A 396 -70.70 -61.52 2.24
CA SER A 396 -71.74 -62.39 2.82
C SER A 396 -72.73 -61.51 3.60
N ALA A 397 -73.88 -61.64 3.14
CA ALA A 397 -75.15 -62.05 3.72
C ALA A 397 -75.56 -61.37 5.01
#